data_dcb70fa540093a97f2076f1703c27ccb
#
_entry.id   dcb70fa540093a97f2076f1703c27ccb
#
_cell.length_a   1.000
_cell.length_b   1.000
_cell.length_c   1.000
_cell.angle_alpha   90.00
_cell.angle_beta   90.00
_cell.angle_gamma   90.00
#
_symmetry.space_group_name_H-M   'P 1'
#
loop_
_entity.id
_entity.type
_entity.pdbx_description
1 polymer ?
#
loop_
_entity_poly.entity_id
_entity_poly.type
_entity_poly.pdbx_seq_one_letter_code
_entity_poly.pdbx_strand_id
1 'polypeptide(L)'
;MKNLFSVQDKVIVITGAAGVLGTSMVHHFAEQGAKVVILDRNEEAGRRLEEEVKAEGGEVMFLYTDVLDKQVLEGNYTEIMARYGRIDVLINGAGGNMAGATIAPDKTIFDLDIEAVRKVVDLNLFGIILPTMTFTRAMIEQKQGSIINISSESAIRPLTRVAGYGVAKAAVTNFTKYM
;
A
#
# COMPACT_ATOMS: atom_id res chain seq x y z
N MET A 1 8.72 -21.74 -23.12
CA MET A 1 9.22 -20.35 -22.95
C MET A 1 8.87 -19.89 -21.54
N LYS A 2 9.80 -19.25 -20.78
CA LYS A 2 9.44 -18.61 -19.51
C LYS A 2 8.46 -17.46 -19.81
N ASN A 3 7.28 -17.48 -19.20
CA ASN A 3 6.35 -16.36 -19.27
C ASN A 3 6.95 -15.20 -18.44
N LEU A 4 7.41 -14.14 -19.10
CA LEU A 4 8.03 -12.98 -18.46
C LEU A 4 7.06 -12.18 -17.57
N PHE A 5 5.77 -12.38 -17.76
CA PHE A 5 4.69 -11.71 -17.01
C PHE A 5 4.11 -12.59 -15.90
N SER A 6 4.66 -13.81 -15.69
CA SER A 6 4.18 -14.69 -14.64
C SER A 6 4.52 -14.18 -13.26
N VAL A 7 3.52 -14.16 -12.38
CA VAL A 7 3.67 -13.91 -10.94
C VAL A 7 3.59 -15.20 -10.11
N GLN A 8 3.56 -16.35 -10.78
CA GLN A 8 3.52 -17.66 -10.14
C GLN A 8 4.64 -17.79 -9.08
N ASP A 9 4.27 -18.22 -7.89
CA ASP A 9 5.14 -18.39 -6.70
C ASP A 9 5.82 -17.11 -6.19
N LYS A 10 5.47 -15.93 -6.70
CA LYS A 10 5.97 -14.64 -6.22
C LYS A 10 5.30 -14.27 -4.91
N VAL A 11 6.09 -13.78 -3.95
CA VAL A 11 5.58 -13.20 -2.71
C VAL A 11 5.29 -11.72 -2.93
N ILE A 12 4.02 -11.35 -2.91
CA ILE A 12 3.52 -9.99 -3.17
C ILE A 12 2.93 -9.43 -1.89
N VAL A 13 3.54 -8.38 -1.36
CA VAL A 13 3.08 -7.67 -0.17
C VAL A 13 2.30 -6.44 -0.60
N ILE A 14 1.05 -6.28 -0.11
CA ILE A 14 0.16 -5.18 -0.50
C ILE A 14 -0.33 -4.45 0.74
N THR A 15 -0.02 -3.15 0.88
CA THR A 15 -0.58 -2.30 1.92
C THR A 15 -1.91 -1.68 1.48
N GLY A 16 -2.87 -1.52 2.40
CA GLY A 16 -4.24 -1.10 2.05
C GLY A 16 -4.99 -2.18 1.24
N ALA A 17 -4.63 -3.43 1.44
CA ALA A 17 -5.05 -4.56 0.62
C ALA A 17 -6.55 -4.91 0.76
N ALA A 18 -7.18 -4.58 1.89
CA ALA A 18 -8.62 -4.78 2.11
C ALA A 18 -9.48 -3.60 1.60
N GLY A 19 -8.87 -2.59 0.97
CA GLY A 19 -9.57 -1.51 0.28
C GLY A 19 -10.07 -1.93 -1.11
N VAL A 20 -10.86 -1.08 -1.76
CA VAL A 20 -11.50 -1.39 -3.06
C VAL A 20 -10.50 -1.86 -4.12
N LEU A 21 -9.42 -1.11 -4.35
CA LEU A 21 -8.38 -1.49 -5.32
C LEU A 21 -7.56 -2.68 -4.82
N GLY A 22 -7.24 -2.68 -3.52
CA GLY A 22 -6.45 -3.74 -2.89
C GLY A 22 -7.12 -5.11 -3.02
N THR A 23 -8.40 -5.21 -2.69
CA THR A 23 -9.19 -6.45 -2.82
C THR A 23 -9.11 -7.04 -4.23
N SER A 24 -9.32 -6.20 -5.26
CA SER A 24 -9.23 -6.65 -6.66
C SER A 24 -7.83 -7.16 -7.03
N MET A 25 -6.78 -6.48 -6.54
CA MET A 25 -5.40 -6.91 -6.76
C MET A 25 -5.10 -8.23 -6.04
N VAL A 26 -5.58 -8.41 -4.80
CA VAL A 26 -5.37 -9.63 -4.01
C VAL A 26 -5.96 -10.84 -4.74
N HIS A 27 -7.25 -10.79 -5.14
CA HIS A 27 -7.89 -11.86 -5.89
C HIS A 27 -7.13 -12.17 -7.19
N HIS A 28 -6.84 -11.15 -7.99
CA HIS A 28 -6.17 -11.36 -9.26
C HIS A 28 -4.78 -12.00 -9.12
N PHE A 29 -3.95 -11.52 -8.20
CA PHE A 29 -2.62 -12.09 -8.02
C PHE A 29 -2.67 -13.51 -7.44
N ALA A 30 -3.59 -13.78 -6.52
CA ALA A 30 -3.77 -15.12 -5.97
C ALA A 30 -4.25 -16.11 -7.04
N GLU A 31 -5.19 -15.71 -7.90
CA GLU A 31 -5.65 -16.50 -9.06
C GLU A 31 -4.49 -16.81 -10.02
N GLN A 32 -3.54 -15.88 -10.18
CA GLN A 32 -2.34 -16.09 -11.01
C GLN A 32 -1.22 -16.87 -10.29
N GLY A 33 -1.52 -17.46 -9.11
CA GLY A 33 -0.62 -18.33 -8.35
C GLY A 33 0.45 -17.60 -7.55
N ALA A 34 0.29 -16.32 -7.29
CA ALA A 34 1.15 -15.60 -6.35
C ALA A 34 0.77 -15.92 -4.89
N LYS A 35 1.73 -15.75 -3.98
CA LYS A 35 1.55 -15.77 -2.52
C LYS A 35 1.33 -14.34 -2.07
N VAL A 36 0.11 -13.99 -1.67
CA VAL A 36 -0.24 -12.61 -1.40
C VAL A 36 -0.31 -12.33 0.09
N VAL A 37 0.39 -11.29 0.55
CA VAL A 37 0.32 -10.78 1.91
C VAL A 37 -0.57 -9.56 1.95
N ILE A 38 -1.69 -9.69 2.66
CA ILE A 38 -2.72 -8.68 2.85
C ILE A 38 -2.34 -7.86 4.08
N LEU A 39 -1.89 -6.62 3.89
CA LEU A 39 -1.58 -5.68 4.96
C LEU A 39 -2.65 -4.61 5.02
N ASP A 40 -3.45 -4.59 6.09
CA ASP A 40 -4.50 -3.59 6.28
C ASP A 40 -4.76 -3.33 7.76
N ARG A 41 -5.21 -2.12 8.09
CA ARG A 41 -5.64 -1.76 9.45
C ARG A 41 -7.07 -2.20 9.78
N ASN A 42 -7.87 -2.50 8.77
CA ASN A 42 -9.21 -3.04 8.95
C ASN A 42 -9.13 -4.56 9.10
N GLU A 43 -9.02 -5.02 10.35
CA GLU A 43 -8.83 -6.43 10.67
C GLU A 43 -10.00 -7.30 10.18
N GLU A 44 -11.23 -6.83 10.33
CA GLU A 44 -12.42 -7.58 9.90
C GLU A 44 -12.44 -7.78 8.39
N ALA A 45 -12.22 -6.71 7.63
CA ALA A 45 -12.18 -6.78 6.16
C ALA A 45 -10.98 -7.60 5.66
N GLY A 46 -9.82 -7.47 6.31
CA GLY A 46 -8.61 -8.23 5.95
C GLY A 46 -8.76 -9.73 6.18
N ARG A 47 -9.33 -10.15 7.32
CA ARG A 47 -9.59 -11.57 7.60
C ARG A 47 -10.65 -12.16 6.68
N ARG A 48 -11.72 -11.42 6.43
CA ARG A 48 -12.74 -11.85 5.47
C ARG A 48 -12.14 -12.06 4.08
N LEU A 49 -11.34 -11.13 3.58
CA LEU A 49 -10.67 -11.26 2.29
C LEU A 49 -9.71 -12.47 2.26
N GLU A 50 -9.00 -12.72 3.35
CA GLU A 50 -8.14 -13.89 3.48
C GLU A 50 -8.93 -15.19 3.37
N GLU A 51 -10.08 -15.29 4.05
CA GLU A 51 -10.97 -16.45 4.00
C GLU A 51 -11.56 -16.67 2.60
N GLU A 52 -12.04 -15.61 1.96
CA GLU A 52 -12.59 -15.64 0.60
C GLU A 52 -11.56 -16.19 -0.40
N VAL A 53 -10.37 -15.62 -0.41
CA VAL A 53 -9.32 -16.03 -1.37
C VAL A 53 -8.79 -17.44 -1.07
N LYS A 54 -8.69 -17.85 0.20
CA LYS A 54 -8.34 -19.24 0.57
C LYS A 54 -9.40 -20.24 0.10
N ALA A 55 -10.68 -19.88 0.18
CA ALA A 55 -11.78 -20.72 -0.31
C ALA A 55 -11.73 -20.91 -1.85
N GLU A 56 -11.19 -19.92 -2.56
CA GLU A 56 -10.93 -19.99 -4.01
C GLU A 56 -9.63 -20.76 -4.35
N GLY A 57 -8.89 -21.24 -3.35
CA GLY A 57 -7.64 -21.98 -3.53
C GLY A 57 -6.38 -21.12 -3.62
N GLY A 58 -6.49 -19.82 -3.37
CA GLY A 58 -5.35 -18.89 -3.36
C GLY A 58 -4.46 -19.03 -2.10
N GLU A 59 -3.18 -18.76 -2.23
CA GLU A 59 -2.25 -18.70 -1.09
C GLU A 59 -2.11 -17.27 -0.59
N VAL A 60 -2.77 -16.97 0.53
CA VAL A 60 -2.79 -15.64 1.13
C VAL A 60 -2.54 -15.67 2.63
N MET A 61 -2.13 -14.52 3.17
CA MET A 61 -1.87 -14.29 4.58
C MET A 61 -2.28 -12.86 4.94
N PHE A 62 -3.14 -12.69 5.93
CA PHE A 62 -3.50 -11.39 6.47
C PHE A 62 -2.65 -11.06 7.69
N LEU A 63 -2.14 -9.83 7.76
CA LEU A 63 -1.51 -9.23 8.93
C LEU A 63 -2.09 -7.84 9.19
N TYR A 64 -2.56 -7.62 10.42
CA TYR A 64 -2.95 -6.27 10.84
C TYR A 64 -1.78 -5.30 10.64
N THR A 65 -2.05 -4.15 10.02
CA THR A 65 -0.99 -3.21 9.67
C THR A 65 -1.47 -1.77 9.74
N ASP A 66 -0.96 -1.00 10.69
CA ASP A 66 -0.89 0.45 10.55
C ASP A 66 0.43 0.79 9.86
N VAL A 67 0.34 1.36 8.66
CA VAL A 67 1.51 1.71 7.85
C VAL A 67 2.36 2.84 8.44
N LEU A 68 1.85 3.54 9.46
CA LEU A 68 2.57 4.58 10.20
C LEU A 68 3.24 4.03 11.47
N ASP A 69 2.95 2.79 11.86
CA ASP A 69 3.56 2.15 13.02
C ASP A 69 4.77 1.29 12.61
N LYS A 70 5.96 1.80 12.90
CA LYS A 70 7.20 1.10 12.57
C LYS A 70 7.34 -0.25 13.29
N GLN A 71 6.83 -0.39 14.51
CA GLN A 71 6.96 -1.65 15.27
C GLN A 71 6.07 -2.72 14.65
N VAL A 72 4.85 -2.37 14.25
CA VAL A 72 3.93 -3.26 13.52
C VAL A 72 4.56 -3.70 12.19
N LEU A 73 5.13 -2.77 11.42
CA LEU A 73 5.81 -3.09 10.15
C LEU A 73 6.99 -4.06 10.34
N GLU A 74 7.83 -3.86 11.37
CA GLU A 74 8.96 -4.74 11.67
C GLU A 74 8.50 -6.14 12.11
N GLY A 75 7.43 -6.23 12.91
CA GLY A 75 6.82 -7.50 13.28
C GLY A 75 6.32 -8.24 12.05
N ASN A 76 5.57 -7.56 11.20
CA ASN A 76 5.03 -8.13 9.97
C ASN A 76 6.15 -8.58 9.00
N TYR A 77 7.23 -7.80 8.88
CA TYR A 77 8.41 -8.22 8.10
C TYR A 77 8.97 -9.55 8.61
N THR A 78 9.15 -9.67 9.92
CA THR A 78 9.67 -10.90 10.54
C THR A 78 8.77 -12.09 10.25
N GLU A 79 7.45 -11.92 10.35
CA GLU A 79 6.46 -12.97 10.13
C GLU A 79 6.42 -13.41 8.64
N ILE A 80 6.47 -12.45 7.72
CA ILE A 80 6.54 -12.73 6.27
C ILE A 80 7.82 -13.50 5.93
N MET A 81 8.96 -13.07 6.46
CA MET A 81 10.24 -13.74 6.21
C MET A 81 10.29 -15.13 6.82
N ALA A 82 9.72 -15.35 8.01
CA ALA A 82 9.62 -16.68 8.61
C ALA A 82 8.76 -17.64 7.79
N ARG A 83 7.68 -17.13 7.16
CA ARG A 83 6.78 -17.95 6.37
C ARG A 83 7.27 -18.22 4.94
N TYR A 84 7.74 -17.19 4.26
CA TYR A 84 8.05 -17.26 2.82
C TYR A 84 9.53 -17.15 2.48
N GLY A 85 10.34 -16.64 3.40
CA GLY A 85 11.80 -16.45 3.20
C GLY A 85 12.18 -15.40 2.16
N ARG A 86 11.19 -14.70 1.59
CA ARG A 86 11.41 -13.72 0.52
C ARG A 86 10.26 -12.73 0.38
N ILE A 87 10.54 -11.61 -0.27
CA ILE A 87 9.54 -10.65 -0.78
C ILE A 87 9.95 -10.28 -2.20
N ASP A 88 9.12 -10.55 -3.18
CA ASP A 88 9.39 -10.25 -4.59
C ASP A 88 8.82 -8.90 -5.04
N VAL A 89 7.64 -8.55 -4.51
CA VAL A 89 6.93 -7.32 -4.89
C VAL A 89 6.36 -6.65 -3.65
N LEU A 90 6.53 -5.34 -3.56
CA LEU A 90 5.82 -4.48 -2.60
C LEU A 90 4.89 -3.55 -3.37
N ILE A 91 3.60 -3.58 -3.06
CA ILE A 91 2.60 -2.64 -3.58
C ILE A 91 2.16 -1.74 -2.43
N ASN A 92 2.58 -0.50 -2.46
CA ASN A 92 2.16 0.52 -1.51
C ASN A 92 0.83 1.13 -1.96
N GLY A 93 -0.29 0.55 -1.49
CA GLY A 93 -1.66 0.94 -1.83
C GLY A 93 -2.40 1.64 -0.69
N ALA A 94 -1.87 1.62 0.53
CA ALA A 94 -2.47 2.34 1.65
C ALA A 94 -2.49 3.85 1.39
N GLY A 95 -3.64 4.47 1.59
CA GLY A 95 -3.80 5.90 1.36
C GLY A 95 -5.25 6.31 1.24
N GLY A 96 -5.48 7.59 1.06
CA GLY A 96 -6.82 8.16 0.90
C GLY A 96 -6.86 9.62 1.30
N ASN A 97 -7.99 10.25 1.04
CA ASN A 97 -8.26 11.63 1.48
C ASN A 97 -9.18 11.62 2.71
N MET A 98 -9.25 12.74 3.41
CA MET A 98 -10.12 12.97 4.56
C MET A 98 -11.00 14.19 4.32
N ALA A 99 -12.23 14.15 4.78
CA ALA A 99 -13.18 15.26 4.65
C ALA A 99 -12.61 16.59 5.22
N GLY A 100 -11.95 16.55 6.37
CA GLY A 100 -11.32 17.73 7.00
C GLY A 100 -10.15 18.33 6.21
N ALA A 101 -9.53 17.57 5.30
CA ALA A 101 -8.45 18.04 4.42
C ALA A 101 -8.98 18.52 3.05
N THR A 102 -10.31 18.56 2.88
CA THR A 102 -10.97 19.05 1.67
C THR A 102 -11.67 20.36 1.96
N ILE A 103 -11.40 21.37 1.14
CA ILE A 103 -12.03 22.69 1.28
C ILE A 103 -13.49 22.59 0.84
N ALA A 104 -14.44 22.83 1.72
CA ALA A 104 -15.87 22.80 1.41
C ALA A 104 -16.25 23.87 0.37
N PRO A 105 -17.41 23.72 -0.34
CA PRO A 105 -17.82 24.64 -1.41
C PRO A 105 -17.92 26.11 -1.00
N ASP A 106 -18.30 26.36 0.25
CA ASP A 106 -18.48 27.67 0.87
C ASP A 106 -17.23 28.18 1.60
N LYS A 107 -16.09 27.45 1.49
CA LYS A 107 -14.82 27.71 2.14
C LYS A 107 -13.73 28.10 1.15
N THR A 108 -12.65 28.68 1.68
CA THR A 108 -11.46 29.11 0.95
C THR A 108 -10.22 28.40 1.46
N ILE A 109 -9.07 28.67 0.87
CA ILE A 109 -7.77 28.14 1.34
C ILE A 109 -7.45 28.56 2.77
N PHE A 110 -7.98 29.69 3.24
CA PHE A 110 -7.75 30.21 4.59
C PHE A 110 -8.51 29.41 5.67
N ASP A 111 -9.50 28.61 5.25
CA ASP A 111 -10.29 27.76 6.13
C ASP A 111 -9.76 26.32 6.20
N LEU A 112 -8.61 26.04 5.59
CA LEU A 112 -8.04 24.70 5.52
C LEU A 112 -7.56 24.23 6.91
N ASP A 113 -8.03 23.09 7.36
CA ASP A 113 -7.55 22.45 8.59
C ASP A 113 -6.16 21.82 8.38
N ILE A 114 -5.14 22.49 8.90
CA ILE A 114 -3.75 22.05 8.75
C ILE A 114 -3.47 20.71 9.42
N GLU A 115 -4.13 20.40 10.53
CA GLU A 115 -3.95 19.10 11.20
C GLU A 115 -4.57 17.96 10.37
N ALA A 116 -5.71 18.19 9.72
CA ALA A 116 -6.26 17.22 8.77
C ALA A 116 -5.36 17.05 7.55
N VAL A 117 -4.77 18.12 7.04
CA VAL A 117 -3.78 18.07 5.95
C VAL A 117 -2.55 17.26 6.35
N ARG A 118 -1.99 17.47 7.54
CA ARG A 118 -0.87 16.70 8.08
C ARG A 118 -1.18 15.21 8.08
N LYS A 119 -2.33 14.82 8.64
CA LYS A 119 -2.76 13.41 8.67
C LYS A 119 -2.88 12.79 7.28
N VAL A 120 -3.37 13.54 6.29
CA VAL A 120 -3.44 13.09 4.91
C VAL A 120 -2.04 12.92 4.31
N VAL A 121 -1.13 13.86 4.57
CA VAL A 121 0.27 13.77 4.13
C VAL A 121 0.96 12.59 4.80
N ASP A 122 0.81 12.43 6.11
CA ASP A 122 1.39 11.30 6.85
C ASP A 122 0.95 9.97 6.25
N LEU A 123 -0.35 9.76 6.09
CA LEU A 123 -0.86 8.51 5.54
C LEU A 123 -0.39 8.26 4.10
N ASN A 124 -0.46 9.27 3.22
CA ASN A 124 -0.21 9.07 1.79
C ASN A 124 1.27 9.12 1.40
N LEU A 125 2.13 9.74 2.20
CA LEU A 125 3.57 9.83 1.96
C LEU A 125 4.36 8.90 2.90
N PHE A 126 4.27 9.10 4.22
CA PHE A 126 5.01 8.27 5.16
C PHE A 126 4.45 6.85 5.25
N GLY A 127 3.14 6.65 5.00
CA GLY A 127 2.53 5.33 4.82
C GLY A 127 3.01 4.58 3.56
N ILE A 128 3.82 5.20 2.71
CA ILE A 128 4.56 4.56 1.60
C ILE A 128 6.04 4.43 1.95
N ILE A 129 6.64 5.47 2.50
CA ILE A 129 8.08 5.48 2.83
C ILE A 129 8.41 4.40 3.88
N LEU A 130 7.64 4.32 4.97
CA LEU A 130 7.93 3.38 6.06
C LEU A 130 7.83 1.90 5.63
N PRO A 131 6.76 1.44 4.96
CA PRO A 131 6.73 0.09 4.41
C PRO A 131 7.85 -0.16 3.39
N THR A 132 8.17 0.82 2.54
CA THR A 132 9.30 0.69 1.60
C THR A 132 10.60 0.44 2.36
N MET A 133 10.93 1.24 3.38
CA MET A 133 12.15 1.07 4.20
C MET A 133 12.19 -0.29 4.90
N THR A 134 11.03 -0.83 5.29
CA THR A 134 10.95 -2.09 6.03
C THR A 134 11.06 -3.29 5.10
N PHE A 135 10.19 -3.40 4.10
CA PHE A 135 10.04 -4.61 3.30
C PHE A 135 11.09 -4.76 2.19
N THR A 136 11.67 -3.66 1.69
CA THR A 136 12.67 -3.75 0.61
C THR A 136 14.04 -4.28 1.06
N ARG A 137 14.28 -4.42 2.36
CA ARG A 137 15.49 -5.08 2.89
C ARG A 137 15.65 -6.48 2.30
N ALA A 138 14.58 -7.27 2.26
CA ALA A 138 14.59 -8.58 1.63
C ALA A 138 14.98 -8.52 0.15
N MET A 139 14.50 -7.52 -0.59
CA MET A 139 14.81 -7.35 -2.01
C MET A 139 16.29 -7.00 -2.25
N ILE A 140 16.90 -6.21 -1.36
CA ILE A 140 18.32 -5.87 -1.42
C ILE A 140 19.18 -7.14 -1.20
N GLU A 141 18.85 -7.93 -0.20
CA GLU A 141 19.53 -9.20 0.08
C GLU A 141 19.37 -10.20 -1.07
N GLN A 142 18.19 -10.27 -1.66
CA GLN A 142 17.88 -11.11 -2.83
C GLN A 142 18.50 -10.58 -4.12
N LYS A 143 18.95 -9.32 -4.17
CA LYS A 143 19.37 -8.59 -5.38
C LYS A 143 18.29 -8.59 -6.48
N GLN A 144 17.04 -8.68 -6.08
CA GLN A 144 15.88 -8.70 -6.96
C GLN A 144 14.62 -8.28 -6.20
N GLY A 145 13.80 -7.46 -6.82
CA GLY A 145 12.49 -7.04 -6.29
C GLY A 145 11.84 -6.00 -7.19
N SER A 146 10.58 -5.71 -6.92
CA SER A 146 9.83 -4.65 -7.58
C SER A 146 9.02 -3.88 -6.55
N ILE A 147 8.97 -2.56 -6.68
CA ILE A 147 8.19 -1.67 -5.82
C ILE A 147 7.19 -0.92 -6.69
N ILE A 148 5.92 -0.96 -6.32
CA ILE A 148 4.84 -0.23 -6.98
C ILE A 148 4.22 0.71 -5.96
N ASN A 149 4.30 2.02 -6.22
CA ASN A 149 3.69 3.04 -5.38
C ASN A 149 2.42 3.57 -6.06
N ILE A 150 1.28 3.45 -5.41
CA ILE A 150 0.01 3.98 -5.93
C ILE A 150 0.01 5.51 -5.74
N SER A 151 0.27 6.23 -6.83
CA SER A 151 0.18 7.68 -6.90
C SER A 151 -1.24 8.12 -7.28
N SER A 152 -1.41 9.23 -7.95
CA SER A 152 -2.71 9.76 -8.36
C SER A 152 -2.54 10.72 -9.54
N GLU A 153 -3.59 10.87 -10.34
CA GLU A 153 -3.70 11.96 -11.34
C GLU A 153 -3.53 13.33 -10.66
N SER A 154 -3.96 13.49 -9.41
CA SER A 154 -3.79 14.71 -8.63
C SER A 154 -2.33 15.08 -8.32
N ALA A 155 -1.39 14.18 -8.55
CA ALA A 155 0.04 14.47 -8.47
C ALA A 155 0.52 15.38 -9.62
N ILE A 156 -0.18 15.36 -10.75
CA ILE A 156 0.16 16.08 -11.98
C ILE A 156 -0.87 17.19 -12.25
N ARG A 157 -2.15 16.87 -12.07
CA ARG A 157 -3.27 17.80 -12.24
C ARG A 157 -3.95 18.00 -10.90
N PRO A 158 -3.71 19.11 -10.20
CA PRO A 158 -4.30 19.36 -8.89
C PRO A 158 -5.84 19.30 -8.96
N LEU A 159 -6.42 18.51 -8.08
CA LEU A 159 -7.87 18.48 -7.91
C LEU A 159 -8.30 19.73 -7.16
N THR A 160 -9.40 20.33 -7.60
CA THR A 160 -10.01 21.48 -6.92
C THR A 160 -10.32 21.13 -5.47
N ARG A 161 -9.92 21.98 -4.52
CA ARG A 161 -10.18 21.87 -3.08
C ARG A 161 -9.48 20.72 -2.35
N VAL A 162 -8.61 19.95 -2.99
CA VAL A 162 -7.95 18.78 -2.39
C VAL A 162 -6.43 18.99 -2.36
N ALA A 163 -5.98 20.02 -1.62
CA ALA A 163 -4.58 20.42 -1.61
C ALA A 163 -3.66 19.37 -0.97
N GLY A 164 -3.99 18.90 0.23
CA GLY A 164 -3.12 18.00 1.00
C GLY A 164 -2.84 16.66 0.30
N TYR A 165 -3.88 16.05 -0.25
CA TYR A 165 -3.75 14.78 -0.98
C TYR A 165 -2.91 14.93 -2.25
N GLY A 166 -3.16 15.97 -3.06
CA GLY A 166 -2.39 16.23 -4.28
C GLY A 166 -0.90 16.43 -4.00
N VAL A 167 -0.58 17.24 -2.97
CA VAL A 167 0.81 17.46 -2.52
C VAL A 167 1.46 16.15 -2.10
N ALA A 168 0.80 15.33 -1.28
CA ALA A 168 1.33 14.05 -0.86
C ALA A 168 1.59 13.10 -2.04
N LYS A 169 0.65 13.00 -2.99
CA LYS A 169 0.81 12.14 -4.18
C LYS A 169 1.87 12.64 -5.15
N ALA A 170 2.09 13.95 -5.25
CA ALA A 170 3.22 14.52 -5.99
C ALA A 170 4.56 14.14 -5.33
N ALA A 171 4.63 14.18 -3.99
CA ALA A 171 5.79 13.73 -3.24
C ALA A 171 6.05 12.22 -3.44
N VAL A 172 5.01 11.37 -3.46
CA VAL A 172 5.13 9.93 -3.81
C VAL A 172 5.71 9.72 -5.20
N THR A 173 5.25 10.49 -6.19
CA THR A 173 5.78 10.41 -7.54
C THR A 173 7.27 10.78 -7.59
N ASN A 174 7.68 11.80 -6.84
CA ASN A 174 9.08 12.19 -6.72
C ASN A 174 9.90 11.12 -5.98
N PHE A 175 9.39 10.60 -4.85
CA PHE A 175 10.03 9.51 -4.10
C PHE A 175 10.24 8.27 -4.97
N THR A 176 9.27 7.91 -5.80
CA THR A 176 9.39 6.77 -6.73
C THR A 176 10.53 6.95 -7.75
N LYS A 177 10.79 8.18 -8.18
CA LYS A 177 11.92 8.48 -9.09
C LYS A 177 13.27 8.44 -8.38
N TYR A 178 13.27 8.69 -7.06
CA TYR A 178 14.47 8.62 -6.24
C TYR A 178 14.92 7.17 -6.00
N MET A 179 13.95 6.23 -5.85
CA MET A 179 14.22 4.79 -5.64
C MET A 179 14.77 4.12 -6.89
#